data_89faa65ae39f98bec8f74043c1430181
#
_entry.id   89faa65ae39f98bec8f74043c1430181
#
_cell.length_a   1.000
_cell.length_b   1.000
_cell.length_c   1.000
_cell.angle_alpha   90.00
_cell.angle_beta   90.00
_cell.angle_gamma   90.00
#
_symmetry.space_group_name_H-M   'P 1'
#
loop_
_entity.id
_entity.type
_entity.pdbx_description
1 polymer ?
#
loop_
_entity_poly.entity_id
_entity_poly.type
_entity_poly.pdbx_seq_one_letter_code
_entity_poly.pdbx_strand_id
1 'polypeptide(L)'
;MQYRELGKTGIRVSLLGLGAVKFGRTEGLKYPTASMLPSMRDLTNLLATARDLGINLIDTAPAYGVSEERLGTLLSERRNHWVVCTKVGETFENGRSQHDFSPEHTLASVRRSLRRLATDRIDVVLVHSDGNDRDIIEKHGTLQALEQLKQEGLIRAFGISHKSVAGGMLAVDRCDVVMATLNVDHQDELPVIELARARRCGVLIKKALDSGDAARDPQRRTRSLEFAAHTPGVSCIVVGTTDSDHLLENVNVLCAVR
;
A
#
# COMPACT_ATOMS: atom_id res chain seq x y z
N MET A 1 13.02 -12.86 -6.46
CA MET A 1 12.16 -11.64 -6.47
C MET A 1 12.89 -10.49 -7.15
N GLN A 2 12.23 -9.79 -8.09
CA GLN A 2 12.74 -8.57 -8.71
C GLN A 2 12.53 -7.38 -7.76
N TYR A 3 13.48 -6.42 -7.76
CA TYR A 3 13.38 -5.17 -7.00
C TYR A 3 13.41 -3.97 -7.95
N ARG A 4 12.65 -2.94 -7.61
CA ARG A 4 12.56 -1.68 -8.36
C ARG A 4 12.71 -0.48 -7.44
N GLU A 5 13.19 0.64 -7.98
CA GLU A 5 13.20 1.91 -7.26
C GLU A 5 11.76 2.46 -7.15
N LEU A 6 11.40 2.96 -5.99
CA LEU A 6 10.13 3.65 -5.78
C LEU A 6 10.27 5.12 -6.23
N GLY A 7 10.22 5.32 -7.53
CA GLY A 7 10.43 6.63 -8.14
C GLY A 7 11.82 7.21 -7.83
N LYS A 8 11.85 8.45 -7.36
CA LYS A 8 13.09 9.18 -6.95
C LYS A 8 13.33 9.17 -5.44
N THR A 9 12.61 8.35 -4.67
CA THR A 9 12.66 8.36 -3.20
C THR A 9 13.91 7.74 -2.59
N GLY A 10 14.71 7.01 -3.37
CA GLY A 10 15.81 6.19 -2.88
C GLY A 10 15.36 4.97 -2.06
N ILE A 11 14.09 4.60 -2.15
CA ILE A 11 13.52 3.41 -1.52
C ILE A 11 13.45 2.30 -2.57
N ARG A 12 14.08 1.17 -2.29
CA ARG A 12 14.05 -0.01 -3.15
C ARG A 12 13.00 -0.99 -2.66
N VAL A 13 12.05 -1.37 -3.51
CA VAL A 13 10.91 -2.24 -3.18
C VAL A 13 10.91 -3.50 -4.03
N SER A 14 10.44 -4.61 -3.46
CA SER A 14 10.15 -5.83 -4.22
C SER A 14 8.96 -5.58 -5.16
N LEU A 15 8.97 -6.25 -6.32
CA LEU A 15 7.90 -6.14 -7.30
C LEU A 15 6.53 -6.58 -6.74
N LEU A 16 6.51 -7.52 -5.80
CA LEU A 16 5.35 -7.88 -5.00
C LEU A 16 5.46 -7.29 -3.59
N GLY A 17 4.41 -6.64 -3.12
CA GLY A 17 4.23 -6.18 -1.73
C GLY A 17 3.05 -6.87 -1.07
N LEU A 18 3.07 -6.95 0.25
CA LEU A 18 2.03 -7.60 1.06
C LEU A 18 1.05 -6.56 1.62
N GLY A 19 -0.23 -6.69 1.26
CA GLY A 19 -1.32 -5.88 1.83
C GLY A 19 -1.85 -6.48 3.13
N ALA A 20 -1.89 -5.68 4.19
CA ALA A 20 -2.16 -6.12 5.56
C ALA A 20 -3.59 -5.80 6.06
N VAL A 21 -4.56 -5.50 5.18
CA VAL A 21 -5.93 -5.20 5.63
C VAL A 21 -6.53 -6.35 6.45
N LYS A 22 -6.32 -7.61 6.04
CA LYS A 22 -6.80 -8.81 6.73
C LYS A 22 -6.05 -9.12 8.04
N PHE A 23 -4.97 -8.41 8.33
CA PHE A 23 -4.25 -8.59 9.60
C PHE A 23 -4.99 -7.97 10.78
N GLY A 24 -5.87 -7.00 10.52
CA GLY A 24 -6.54 -6.28 11.59
C GLY A 24 -8.02 -5.99 11.38
N ARG A 25 -8.58 -6.27 10.20
CA ARG A 25 -9.96 -5.91 9.86
C ARG A 25 -10.70 -7.07 9.18
N THR A 26 -11.90 -7.37 9.68
CA THR A 26 -12.81 -8.39 9.12
C THR A 26 -14.11 -7.79 8.60
N GLU A 27 -14.46 -6.57 9.03
CA GLU A 27 -15.73 -5.90 8.68
C GLU A 27 -15.57 -4.90 7.54
N GLY A 28 -16.65 -4.66 6.79
CA GLY A 28 -16.71 -3.65 5.73
C GLY A 28 -15.74 -3.89 4.57
N LEU A 29 -15.34 -5.13 4.34
CA LEU A 29 -14.52 -5.53 3.19
C LEU A 29 -15.41 -5.92 2.01
N LYS A 30 -14.94 -5.64 0.78
CA LYS A 30 -15.70 -5.89 -0.46
C LYS A 30 -15.81 -7.38 -0.83
N TYR A 31 -15.09 -8.25 -0.13
CA TYR A 31 -15.05 -9.68 -0.39
C TYR A 31 -15.32 -10.46 0.89
N PRO A 32 -15.90 -11.68 0.80
CA PRO A 32 -16.10 -12.53 1.96
C PRO A 32 -14.76 -12.79 2.66
N THR A 33 -14.72 -12.53 3.95
CA THR A 33 -13.55 -12.82 4.79
C THR A 33 -13.90 -13.85 5.83
N ALA A 34 -12.90 -14.50 6.39
CA ALA A 34 -13.07 -15.28 7.59
C ALA A 34 -13.67 -14.38 8.69
N SER A 35 -14.53 -14.94 9.50
CA SER A 35 -15.16 -14.25 10.64
C SER A 35 -14.16 -13.87 11.75
N MET A 36 -12.95 -14.43 11.68
CA MET A 36 -11.88 -14.22 12.66
C MET A 36 -10.59 -13.71 12.00
N LEU A 37 -9.88 -12.87 12.73
CA LEU A 37 -8.53 -12.47 12.35
C LEU A 37 -7.56 -13.65 12.40
N PRO A 38 -6.54 -13.71 11.53
CA PRO A 38 -5.47 -14.70 11.63
C PRO A 38 -4.76 -14.61 12.98
N SER A 39 -4.26 -15.72 13.49
CA SER A 39 -3.48 -15.71 14.73
C SER A 39 -2.14 -14.98 14.51
N MET A 40 -1.51 -14.55 15.62
CA MET A 40 -0.16 -13.95 15.56
C MET A 40 0.86 -14.96 15.01
N ARG A 41 0.70 -16.26 15.34
CA ARG A 41 1.55 -17.34 14.81
C ARG A 41 1.44 -17.47 13.28
N ASP A 42 0.22 -17.43 12.75
CA ASP A 42 0.00 -17.52 11.30
C ASP A 42 0.62 -16.32 10.58
N LEU A 43 0.47 -15.12 11.14
CA LEU A 43 1.10 -13.91 10.61
C LEU A 43 2.63 -13.96 10.70
N THR A 44 3.19 -14.51 11.79
CA THR A 44 4.66 -14.72 11.91
C THR A 44 5.16 -15.64 10.81
N ASN A 45 4.48 -16.75 10.56
CA ASN A 45 4.84 -17.71 9.51
C ASN A 45 4.71 -17.07 8.12
N LEU A 46 3.61 -16.34 7.86
CA LEU A 46 3.40 -15.63 6.60
C LEU A 46 4.50 -14.60 6.32
N LEU A 47 4.89 -13.80 7.33
CA LEU A 47 5.95 -12.81 7.19
C LEU A 47 7.34 -13.44 7.02
N ALA A 48 7.60 -14.58 7.66
CA ALA A 48 8.81 -15.35 7.43
C ALA A 48 8.87 -15.85 5.98
N THR A 49 7.79 -16.47 5.50
CA THR A 49 7.67 -16.89 4.09
C THR A 49 7.84 -15.71 3.13
N ALA A 50 7.15 -14.59 3.38
CA ALA A 50 7.27 -13.39 2.54
C ALA A 50 8.72 -12.90 2.43
N ARG A 51 9.42 -12.82 3.57
CA ARG A 51 10.84 -12.44 3.62
C ARG A 51 11.72 -13.42 2.83
N ASP A 52 11.54 -14.73 3.04
CA ASP A 52 12.34 -15.77 2.38
C ASP A 52 12.12 -15.79 0.86
N LEU A 53 10.93 -15.36 0.40
CA LEU A 53 10.60 -15.11 -1.00
C LEU A 53 11.13 -13.76 -1.52
N GLY A 54 11.76 -12.95 -0.66
CA GLY A 54 12.36 -11.66 -1.01
C GLY A 54 11.36 -10.51 -1.08
N ILE A 55 10.20 -10.62 -0.45
CA ILE A 55 9.25 -9.51 -0.32
C ILE A 55 9.74 -8.58 0.80
N ASN A 56 9.76 -7.27 0.52
CA ASN A 56 10.19 -6.27 1.49
C ASN A 56 9.19 -5.13 1.71
N LEU A 57 8.07 -5.06 0.98
CA LEU A 57 7.07 -4.02 1.19
C LEU A 57 5.82 -4.57 1.87
N ILE A 58 5.37 -3.89 2.92
CA ILE A 58 4.09 -4.13 3.60
C ILE A 58 3.25 -2.85 3.55
N ASP A 59 2.00 -2.97 3.07
CA ASP A 59 1.01 -1.90 3.04
C ASP A 59 -0.06 -2.10 4.11
N THR A 60 -0.19 -1.14 5.02
CA THR A 60 -1.19 -1.10 6.09
C THR A 60 -1.93 0.23 6.13
N ALA A 61 -2.79 0.45 7.11
CA ALA A 61 -3.49 1.72 7.36
C ALA A 61 -4.08 1.78 8.78
N PRO A 62 -4.29 2.97 9.37
CA PRO A 62 -5.10 3.14 10.57
C PRO A 62 -6.52 2.60 10.43
N ALA A 63 -7.10 2.67 9.24
CA ALA A 63 -8.43 2.12 8.91
C ALA A 63 -8.47 0.58 8.85
N TYR A 64 -7.33 -0.12 9.03
CA TYR A 64 -7.26 -1.59 9.00
C TYR A 64 -7.33 -2.21 10.41
N GLY A 65 -8.08 -1.58 11.32
CA GLY A 65 -8.26 -2.04 12.68
C GLY A 65 -6.94 -2.15 13.44
N VAL A 66 -6.62 -3.32 13.97
CA VAL A 66 -5.41 -3.58 14.78
C VAL A 66 -4.18 -3.95 13.93
N SER A 67 -4.22 -3.73 12.61
CA SER A 67 -3.14 -4.16 11.72
C SER A 67 -1.79 -3.50 12.04
N GLU A 68 -1.78 -2.19 12.34
CA GLU A 68 -0.55 -1.46 12.68
C GLU A 68 0.09 -1.98 13.99
N GLU A 69 -0.71 -2.23 15.04
CA GLU A 69 -0.23 -2.76 16.33
C GLU A 69 0.37 -4.17 16.17
N ARG A 70 -0.30 -5.02 15.38
CA ARG A 70 0.20 -6.36 15.10
C ARG A 70 1.51 -6.32 14.32
N LEU A 71 1.60 -5.46 13.30
CA LEU A 71 2.83 -5.27 12.56
C LEU A 71 3.95 -4.71 13.44
N GLY A 72 3.66 -3.78 14.35
CA GLY A 72 4.64 -3.27 15.31
C GLY A 72 5.29 -4.39 16.12
N THR A 73 4.50 -5.35 16.59
CA THR A 73 5.01 -6.53 17.31
C THR A 73 5.79 -7.47 16.38
N LEU A 74 5.23 -7.77 15.19
CA LEU A 74 5.77 -8.77 14.27
C LEU A 74 7.06 -8.34 13.56
N LEU A 75 7.25 -7.03 13.35
CA LEU A 75 8.40 -6.49 12.63
C LEU A 75 9.54 -6.03 13.55
N SER A 76 9.35 -5.96 14.87
CA SER A 76 10.26 -5.33 15.83
C SER A 76 11.72 -5.78 15.68
N GLU A 77 11.98 -7.07 15.56
CA GLU A 77 13.33 -7.61 15.44
C GLU A 77 13.97 -7.40 14.05
N ARG A 78 13.16 -7.11 13.02
CA ARG A 78 13.59 -7.04 11.63
C ARG A 78 13.02 -5.84 10.88
N ARG A 79 12.73 -4.76 11.61
CA ARG A 79 12.11 -3.54 11.05
C ARG A 79 12.86 -3.02 9.81
N ASN A 80 14.17 -3.09 9.81
CA ASN A 80 15.02 -2.59 8.72
C ASN A 80 14.95 -3.43 7.43
N HIS A 81 14.41 -4.65 7.50
CA HIS A 81 14.14 -5.44 6.30
C HIS A 81 12.94 -4.91 5.51
N TRP A 82 11.99 -4.27 6.21
CA TRP A 82 10.70 -3.93 5.66
C TRP A 82 10.59 -2.46 5.26
N VAL A 83 10.07 -2.23 4.06
CA VAL A 83 9.50 -0.96 3.65
C VAL A 83 8.04 -0.94 4.10
N VAL A 84 7.73 -0.13 5.10
CA VAL A 84 6.38 -0.01 5.65
C VAL A 84 5.67 1.16 5.00
N CYS A 85 4.56 0.87 4.33
CA CYS A 85 3.61 1.83 3.81
C CYS A 85 2.39 1.87 4.71
N THR A 86 2.03 3.02 5.24
CA THR A 86 0.75 3.23 5.94
C THR A 86 0.00 4.42 5.36
N LYS A 87 -1.13 4.79 5.98
CA LYS A 87 -2.01 5.81 5.42
C LYS A 87 -2.45 6.82 6.47
N VAL A 88 -3.04 7.94 5.98
CA VAL A 88 -3.69 8.97 6.79
C VAL A 88 -5.01 9.39 6.15
N GLY A 89 -5.86 10.07 6.89
CA GLY A 89 -7.09 10.67 6.38
C GLY A 89 -8.32 9.79 6.56
N GLU A 90 -8.19 8.47 6.72
CA GLU A 90 -9.30 7.55 7.01
C GLU A 90 -9.10 6.86 8.35
N THR A 91 -10.14 6.83 9.16
CA THR A 91 -10.31 5.93 10.30
C THR A 91 -11.52 5.05 10.07
N PHE A 92 -11.53 3.86 10.68
CA PHE A 92 -12.65 2.92 10.59
C PHE A 92 -13.06 2.49 12.00
N GLU A 93 -14.24 2.90 12.38
CA GLU A 93 -14.79 2.63 13.72
C GLU A 93 -16.28 2.28 13.61
N ASN A 94 -16.73 1.31 14.39
CA ASN A 94 -18.13 0.89 14.43
C ASN A 94 -18.73 0.56 13.05
N GLY A 95 -17.96 -0.10 12.18
CA GLY A 95 -18.41 -0.49 10.84
C GLY A 95 -18.45 0.65 9.81
N ARG A 96 -17.93 1.85 10.14
CA ARG A 96 -17.99 3.03 9.27
C ARG A 96 -16.64 3.68 9.09
N SER A 97 -16.36 4.09 7.85
CA SER A 97 -15.22 4.97 7.53
C SER A 97 -15.56 6.42 7.85
N GLN A 98 -14.63 7.10 8.51
CA GLN A 98 -14.64 8.54 8.74
C GLN A 98 -13.39 9.12 8.11
N HIS A 99 -13.52 10.33 7.54
CA HIS A 99 -12.43 10.98 6.85
C HIS A 99 -12.16 12.36 7.45
N ASP A 100 -10.87 12.63 7.73
CA ASP A 100 -10.37 13.93 8.16
C ASP A 100 -9.01 14.18 7.52
N PHE A 101 -8.96 15.16 6.65
CA PHE A 101 -7.78 15.54 5.89
C PHE A 101 -7.11 16.82 6.42
N SER A 102 -7.49 17.28 7.61
CA SER A 102 -6.85 18.45 8.25
C SER A 102 -5.37 18.20 8.55
N PRO A 103 -4.54 19.25 8.58
CA PRO A 103 -3.14 19.13 8.96
C PRO A 103 -2.97 18.55 10.38
N GLU A 104 -3.80 19.00 11.32
CA GLU A 104 -3.77 18.55 12.73
C GLU A 104 -4.03 17.05 12.83
N HIS A 105 -5.08 16.55 12.14
CA HIS A 105 -5.38 15.13 12.09
C HIS A 105 -4.25 14.35 11.43
N THR A 106 -3.69 14.84 10.33
CA THR A 106 -2.59 14.21 9.60
C THR A 106 -1.36 14.04 10.50
N LEU A 107 -0.92 15.10 11.17
CA LEU A 107 0.22 15.07 12.11
C LEU A 107 -0.03 14.08 13.26
N ALA A 108 -1.21 14.15 13.87
CA ALA A 108 -1.58 13.28 14.98
C ALA A 108 -1.67 11.79 14.53
N SER A 109 -2.22 11.54 13.34
CA SER A 109 -2.37 10.19 12.78
C SER A 109 -1.02 9.53 12.50
N VAL A 110 -0.07 10.23 11.87
CA VAL A 110 1.28 9.67 11.62
C VAL A 110 2.00 9.37 12.93
N ARG A 111 1.96 10.29 13.91
CA ARG A 111 2.57 10.06 15.22
C ARG A 111 1.92 8.88 15.97
N ARG A 112 0.62 8.66 15.80
CA ARG A 112 -0.08 7.47 16.31
C ARG A 112 0.38 6.20 15.60
N SER A 113 0.50 6.23 14.27
CA SER A 113 1.00 5.10 13.47
C SER A 113 2.44 4.72 13.83
N LEU A 114 3.33 5.68 14.08
CA LEU A 114 4.69 5.42 14.59
C LEU A 114 4.67 4.63 15.90
N ARG A 115 3.80 5.04 16.85
CA ARG A 115 3.65 4.31 18.13
C ARG A 115 3.11 2.90 17.95
N ARG A 116 2.07 2.73 17.11
CA ARG A 116 1.44 1.43 16.84
C ARG A 116 2.40 0.47 16.14
N LEU A 117 3.14 0.98 15.16
CA LEU A 117 4.16 0.24 14.41
C LEU A 117 5.46 0.04 15.20
N ALA A 118 5.56 0.57 16.43
CA ALA A 118 6.75 0.50 17.29
C ALA A 118 8.04 0.87 16.52
N THR A 119 8.02 1.99 15.78
CA THR A 119 9.14 2.44 14.95
C THR A 119 9.30 3.96 15.07
N ASP A 120 10.52 4.43 14.88
CA ASP A 120 10.87 5.86 14.86
C ASP A 120 10.64 6.51 13.49
N ARG A 121 10.50 5.68 12.42
CA ARG A 121 10.33 6.16 11.05
C ARG A 121 9.44 5.24 10.22
N ILE A 122 8.56 5.84 9.42
CA ILE A 122 7.75 5.16 8.40
C ILE A 122 8.36 5.43 7.02
N ASP A 123 8.38 4.42 6.14
CA ASP A 123 8.99 4.58 4.83
C ASP A 123 8.09 5.33 3.86
N VAL A 124 6.79 5.00 3.81
CA VAL A 124 5.82 5.65 2.93
C VAL A 124 4.53 5.93 3.69
N VAL A 125 4.01 7.15 3.58
CA VAL A 125 2.67 7.50 4.07
C VAL A 125 1.82 7.99 2.91
N LEU A 126 0.68 7.34 2.69
CA LEU A 126 -0.26 7.73 1.64
C LEU A 126 -1.51 8.37 2.24
N VAL A 127 -2.05 9.38 1.59
CA VAL A 127 -3.41 9.84 1.89
C VAL A 127 -4.39 8.77 1.39
N HIS A 128 -5.29 8.32 2.25
CA HIS A 128 -6.36 7.37 1.93
C HIS A 128 -7.59 8.15 1.49
N SER A 129 -7.68 8.45 0.21
CA SER A 129 -8.69 9.35 -0.35
C SER A 129 -10.11 8.84 -0.17
N ASP A 130 -11.05 9.75 0.07
CA ASP A 130 -12.49 9.52 0.02
C ASP A 130 -13.06 9.58 -1.42
N GLY A 131 -12.28 10.13 -2.37
CA GLY A 131 -12.63 10.35 -3.78
C GLY A 131 -12.57 11.84 -4.19
N ASN A 132 -12.52 12.75 -3.23
CA ASN A 132 -12.35 14.18 -3.48
C ASN A 132 -10.86 14.54 -3.64
N ASP A 133 -10.15 13.77 -4.45
CA ASP A 133 -8.68 13.82 -4.58
C ASP A 133 -8.16 15.26 -4.79
N ARG A 134 -8.82 16.04 -5.67
CA ARG A 134 -8.41 17.41 -5.95
C ARG A 134 -8.42 18.30 -4.71
N ASP A 135 -9.51 18.27 -3.94
CA ASP A 135 -9.65 19.09 -2.74
C ASP A 135 -8.68 18.68 -1.65
N ILE A 136 -8.42 17.38 -1.52
CA ILE A 136 -7.39 16.84 -0.63
C ILE A 136 -6.01 17.40 -0.98
N ILE A 137 -5.67 17.41 -2.27
CA ILE A 137 -4.36 17.86 -2.75
C ILE A 137 -4.19 19.38 -2.67
N GLU A 138 -5.25 20.15 -2.99
CA GLU A 138 -5.15 21.59 -3.18
C GLU A 138 -5.61 22.43 -1.98
N LYS A 139 -6.54 21.92 -1.14
CA LYS A 139 -7.25 22.77 -0.16
C LYS A 139 -7.06 22.38 1.30
N HIS A 140 -6.94 21.09 1.61
CA HIS A 140 -7.00 20.61 3.00
C HIS A 140 -5.70 20.77 3.80
N GLY A 141 -4.57 21.03 3.15
CA GLY A 141 -3.28 21.16 3.85
C GLY A 141 -2.63 19.83 4.25
N THR A 142 -3.23 18.70 3.87
CA THR A 142 -2.74 17.35 4.19
C THR A 142 -1.33 17.10 3.65
N LEU A 143 -1.06 17.50 2.40
CA LEU A 143 0.25 17.29 1.77
C LEU A 143 1.34 18.16 2.43
N GLN A 144 1.00 19.38 2.86
CA GLN A 144 1.91 20.25 3.60
C GLN A 144 2.29 19.64 4.95
N ALA A 145 1.32 19.05 5.67
CA ALA A 145 1.59 18.35 6.92
C ALA A 145 2.48 17.10 6.71
N LEU A 146 2.28 16.35 5.62
CA LEU A 146 3.14 15.22 5.27
C LEU A 146 4.56 15.67 4.88
N GLU A 147 4.69 16.79 4.15
CA GLU A 147 6.01 17.37 3.84
C GLU A 147 6.75 17.80 5.11
N GLN A 148 6.05 18.41 6.07
CA GLN A 148 6.62 18.74 7.38
C GLN A 148 7.16 17.48 8.09
N LEU A 149 6.36 16.40 8.16
CA LEU A 149 6.78 15.14 8.78
C LEU A 149 7.98 14.51 8.07
N LYS A 150 8.10 14.70 6.76
CA LYS A 150 9.26 14.25 5.98
C LYS A 150 10.49 15.08 6.33
N GLN A 151 10.37 16.40 6.48
CA GLN A 151 11.46 17.27 6.92
C GLN A 151 11.89 16.98 8.36
N GLU A 152 10.95 16.59 9.24
CA GLU A 152 11.24 16.11 10.59
C GLU A 152 11.93 14.72 10.60
N GLY A 153 12.03 14.03 9.47
CA GLY A 153 12.62 12.69 9.34
C GLY A 153 11.72 11.55 9.85
N LEU A 154 10.49 11.83 10.20
CA LEU A 154 9.52 10.83 10.70
C LEU A 154 8.97 9.94 9.58
N ILE A 155 8.96 10.44 8.35
CA ILE A 155 8.59 9.68 7.16
C ILE A 155 9.64 9.89 6.06
N ARG A 156 9.82 8.90 5.15
CA ARG A 156 10.79 9.03 4.05
C ARG A 156 10.15 9.56 2.76
N ALA A 157 8.92 9.14 2.49
CA ALA A 157 8.17 9.52 1.31
C ALA A 157 6.67 9.63 1.63
N PHE A 158 5.96 10.46 0.88
CA PHE A 158 4.52 10.56 1.01
C PHE A 158 3.83 10.58 -0.35
N GLY A 159 2.51 10.34 -0.33
CA GLY A 159 1.71 10.35 -1.54
C GLY A 159 0.22 10.17 -1.28
N ILE A 160 -0.49 9.66 -2.29
CA ILE A 160 -1.93 9.44 -2.20
C ILE A 160 -2.35 8.13 -2.85
N SER A 161 -3.26 7.42 -2.19
CA SER A 161 -4.06 6.35 -2.77
C SER A 161 -5.34 6.97 -3.34
N HIS A 162 -5.22 7.54 -4.54
CA HIS A 162 -6.29 8.27 -5.21
C HIS A 162 -7.42 7.34 -5.71
N LYS A 163 -8.56 7.92 -6.07
CA LYS A 163 -9.74 7.22 -6.59
C LYS A 163 -10.16 7.69 -7.98
N SER A 164 -9.57 8.76 -8.51
CA SER A 164 -9.86 9.30 -9.83
C SER A 164 -8.59 9.49 -10.66
N VAL A 165 -8.68 9.34 -11.97
CA VAL A 165 -7.57 9.60 -12.91
C VAL A 165 -7.09 11.05 -12.78
N ALA A 166 -8.01 12.01 -12.73
CA ALA A 166 -7.67 13.42 -12.58
C ALA A 166 -6.90 13.71 -11.29
N GLY A 167 -7.33 13.10 -10.18
CA GLY A 167 -6.62 13.18 -8.90
C GLY A 167 -5.24 12.55 -8.95
N GLY A 168 -5.12 11.39 -9.59
CA GLY A 168 -3.84 10.73 -9.81
C GLY A 168 -2.87 11.56 -10.63
N MET A 169 -3.33 12.15 -11.74
CA MET A 169 -2.52 13.04 -12.58
C MET A 169 -2.00 14.26 -11.78
N LEU A 170 -2.87 14.89 -10.98
CA LEU A 170 -2.49 16.03 -10.15
C LEU A 170 -1.49 15.60 -9.05
N ALA A 171 -1.68 14.42 -8.47
CA ALA A 171 -0.83 13.88 -7.40
C ALA A 171 0.60 13.61 -7.86
N VAL A 172 0.80 13.16 -9.09
CA VAL A 172 2.14 12.86 -9.64
C VAL A 172 3.10 14.04 -9.56
N ASP A 173 2.60 15.27 -9.76
CA ASP A 173 3.44 16.48 -9.69
C ASP A 173 3.63 17.01 -8.25
N ARG A 174 2.89 16.47 -7.27
CA ARG A 174 2.86 16.97 -5.88
C ARG A 174 3.36 15.96 -4.85
N CYS A 175 3.52 14.70 -5.23
CA CYS A 175 3.82 13.60 -4.34
C CYS A 175 5.09 12.84 -4.77
N ASP A 176 5.67 12.10 -3.83
CA ASP A 176 6.75 11.14 -4.12
C ASP A 176 6.21 9.84 -4.70
N VAL A 177 4.99 9.44 -4.28
CA VAL A 177 4.38 8.14 -4.59
C VAL A 177 2.88 8.29 -4.87
N VAL A 178 2.39 7.56 -5.85
CA VAL A 178 0.94 7.37 -6.07
C VAL A 178 0.58 5.89 -5.95
N MET A 179 -0.63 5.60 -5.46
CA MET A 179 -1.16 4.24 -5.45
C MET A 179 -2.38 4.17 -6.36
N ALA A 180 -2.21 3.48 -7.49
CA ALA A 180 -3.13 3.39 -8.60
C ALA A 180 -3.83 2.01 -8.65
N THR A 181 -5.03 1.96 -9.23
CA THR A 181 -5.71 0.71 -9.58
C THR A 181 -5.24 0.26 -10.95
N LEU A 182 -4.78 -0.99 -11.06
CA LEU A 182 -4.42 -1.58 -12.36
C LEU A 182 -4.61 -3.09 -12.33
N ASN A 183 -5.37 -3.59 -13.29
CA ASN A 183 -5.47 -5.01 -13.65
C ASN A 183 -5.99 -5.12 -15.10
N VAL A 184 -6.14 -6.34 -15.62
CA VAL A 184 -6.57 -6.57 -17.02
C VAL A 184 -7.94 -5.98 -17.35
N ASP A 185 -8.82 -5.82 -16.35
CA ASP A 185 -10.19 -5.32 -16.52
C ASP A 185 -10.32 -3.83 -16.17
N HIS A 186 -9.32 -3.25 -15.48
CA HIS A 186 -9.32 -1.84 -15.05
C HIS A 186 -7.99 -1.19 -15.44
N GLN A 187 -8.00 -0.47 -16.56
CA GLN A 187 -6.82 0.14 -17.18
C GLN A 187 -6.90 1.69 -17.27
N ASP A 188 -7.95 2.29 -16.73
CA ASP A 188 -8.22 3.74 -16.85
C ASP A 188 -7.09 4.60 -16.25
N GLU A 189 -6.32 4.04 -15.30
CA GLU A 189 -5.22 4.74 -14.63
C GLU A 189 -3.86 4.60 -15.33
N LEU A 190 -3.78 3.95 -16.50
CA LEU A 190 -2.55 3.89 -17.31
C LEU A 190 -1.94 5.27 -17.61
N PRO A 191 -2.70 6.34 -17.95
CA PRO A 191 -2.14 7.67 -18.14
C PRO A 191 -1.44 8.22 -16.88
N VAL A 192 -1.97 7.91 -15.69
CA VAL A 192 -1.34 8.30 -14.41
C VAL A 192 0.01 7.60 -14.24
N ILE A 193 0.07 6.30 -14.55
CA ILE A 193 1.29 5.49 -14.43
C ILE A 193 2.36 5.98 -15.42
N GLU A 194 1.95 6.30 -16.65
CA GLU A 194 2.86 6.85 -17.66
C GLU A 194 3.43 8.22 -17.24
N LEU A 195 2.59 9.13 -16.75
CA LEU A 195 3.04 10.41 -16.22
C LEU A 195 3.96 10.20 -15.01
N ALA A 196 3.60 9.31 -14.08
CA ALA A 196 4.43 8.99 -12.93
C ALA A 196 5.83 8.50 -13.34
N ARG A 197 5.90 7.63 -14.36
CA ARG A 197 7.17 7.19 -14.94
C ARG A 197 7.99 8.38 -15.46
N ALA A 198 7.37 9.27 -16.25
CA ALA A 198 8.05 10.44 -16.83
C ALA A 198 8.56 11.41 -15.75
N ARG A 199 7.83 11.56 -14.63
CA ARG A 199 8.18 12.42 -13.50
C ARG A 199 9.05 11.71 -12.44
N ARG A 200 9.33 10.42 -12.60
CA ARG A 200 9.99 9.56 -11.61
C ARG A 200 9.27 9.57 -10.25
N CYS A 201 7.94 9.60 -10.25
CA CYS A 201 7.09 9.37 -9.10
C CYS A 201 6.94 7.85 -8.91
N GLY A 202 7.00 7.36 -7.68
CA GLY A 202 6.83 5.93 -7.38
C GLY A 202 5.38 5.49 -7.60
N VAL A 203 5.18 4.27 -8.13
CA VAL A 203 3.85 3.72 -8.36
C VAL A 203 3.66 2.41 -7.61
N LEU A 204 2.72 2.41 -6.68
CA LEU A 204 2.20 1.20 -6.05
C LEU A 204 0.87 0.82 -6.72
N ILE A 205 0.71 -0.46 -7.05
CA ILE A 205 -0.55 -0.94 -7.63
C ILE A 205 -1.40 -1.59 -6.56
N LYS A 206 -2.65 -1.11 -6.43
CA LYS A 206 -3.72 -1.73 -5.65
C LYS A 206 -4.70 -2.47 -6.57
N LYS A 207 -5.45 -3.43 -6.01
CA LYS A 207 -6.49 -4.20 -6.73
C LYS A 207 -5.99 -4.93 -7.97
N ALA A 208 -4.72 -5.30 -8.03
CA ALA A 208 -4.19 -6.10 -9.13
C ALA A 208 -4.96 -7.41 -9.33
N LEU A 209 -5.53 -7.98 -8.26
CA LEU A 209 -6.37 -9.18 -8.28
C LEU A 209 -7.87 -8.86 -8.10
N ASP A 210 -8.30 -7.66 -8.53
CA ASP A 210 -9.70 -7.22 -8.52
C ASP A 210 -10.40 -7.49 -7.18
N SER A 211 -9.79 -7.03 -6.09
CA SER A 211 -10.27 -7.25 -4.72
C SER A 211 -10.47 -8.73 -4.34
N GLY A 212 -9.77 -9.65 -4.99
CA GLY A 212 -9.80 -11.09 -4.75
C GLY A 212 -10.61 -11.91 -5.76
N ASP A 213 -11.36 -11.31 -6.67
CA ASP A 213 -12.13 -12.04 -7.67
C ASP A 213 -11.21 -12.75 -8.68
N ALA A 214 -10.17 -12.08 -9.16
CA ALA A 214 -9.18 -12.69 -10.04
C ALA A 214 -8.33 -13.77 -9.34
N ALA A 215 -8.24 -13.76 -8.01
CA ALA A 215 -7.50 -14.77 -7.26
C ALA A 215 -8.14 -16.15 -7.32
N ARG A 216 -9.43 -16.25 -7.62
CA ARG A 216 -10.19 -17.51 -7.74
C ARG A 216 -9.96 -18.25 -9.06
N ASP A 217 -9.51 -17.55 -10.09
CA ASP A 217 -9.17 -18.08 -11.39
C ASP A 217 -7.65 -17.96 -11.61
N PRO A 218 -6.91 -19.10 -11.63
CA PRO A 218 -5.46 -19.07 -11.80
C PRO A 218 -4.99 -18.38 -13.09
N GLN A 219 -5.75 -18.52 -14.19
CA GLN A 219 -5.38 -17.89 -15.45
C GLN A 219 -5.60 -16.37 -15.41
N ARG A 220 -6.71 -15.91 -14.83
CA ARG A 220 -6.99 -14.48 -14.65
C ARG A 220 -6.01 -13.85 -13.68
N ARG A 221 -5.67 -14.55 -12.60
CA ARG A 221 -4.63 -14.14 -11.63
C ARG A 221 -3.29 -13.92 -12.32
N THR A 222 -2.81 -14.92 -13.05
CA THR A 222 -1.55 -14.86 -13.79
C THR A 222 -1.54 -13.69 -14.75
N ARG A 223 -2.54 -13.57 -15.62
CA ARG A 223 -2.63 -12.45 -16.59
C ARG A 223 -2.63 -11.08 -15.91
N SER A 224 -3.36 -10.92 -14.80
CA SER A 224 -3.44 -9.65 -14.10
C SER A 224 -2.11 -9.26 -13.44
N LEU A 225 -1.41 -10.21 -12.83
CA LEU A 225 -0.09 -9.96 -12.23
C LEU A 225 0.97 -9.65 -13.29
N GLU A 226 1.01 -10.44 -14.38
CA GLU A 226 1.93 -10.21 -15.50
C GLU A 226 1.68 -8.86 -16.17
N PHE A 227 0.42 -8.51 -16.41
CA PHE A 227 0.04 -7.22 -16.98
C PHE A 227 0.54 -6.05 -16.13
N ALA A 228 0.28 -6.09 -14.82
CA ALA A 228 0.75 -5.05 -13.92
C ALA A 228 2.29 -5.02 -13.82
N ALA A 229 2.95 -6.19 -13.83
CA ALA A 229 4.41 -6.29 -13.74
C ALA A 229 5.12 -5.77 -15.00
N HIS A 230 4.55 -6.00 -16.19
CA HIS A 230 5.09 -5.51 -17.46
C HIS A 230 4.74 -4.06 -17.76
N THR A 231 3.80 -3.45 -17.02
CA THR A 231 3.44 -2.05 -17.21
C THR A 231 4.61 -1.14 -16.80
N PRO A 232 5.21 -0.37 -17.76
CA PRO A 232 6.33 0.49 -17.45
C PRO A 232 5.96 1.58 -16.46
N GLY A 233 6.75 1.77 -15.41
CA GLY A 233 6.49 2.75 -14.35
C GLY A 233 5.96 2.13 -13.05
N VAL A 234 5.43 0.92 -13.08
CA VAL A 234 5.02 0.21 -11.86
C VAL A 234 6.24 -0.15 -11.02
N SER A 235 6.25 0.28 -9.75
CA SER A 235 7.30 -0.03 -8.79
C SER A 235 6.99 -1.29 -7.98
N CYS A 236 5.76 -1.45 -7.50
CA CYS A 236 5.35 -2.60 -6.69
C CYS A 236 3.85 -2.88 -6.85
N ILE A 237 3.49 -4.16 -6.81
CA ILE A 237 2.12 -4.67 -6.86
C ILE A 237 1.74 -5.14 -5.46
N VAL A 238 0.77 -4.49 -4.82
CA VAL A 238 0.33 -4.83 -3.46
C VAL A 238 -0.81 -5.84 -3.51
N VAL A 239 -0.57 -7.03 -2.96
CA VAL A 239 -1.55 -8.12 -2.89
C VAL A 239 -1.83 -8.51 -1.45
N GLY A 240 -3.11 -8.51 -1.07
CA GLY A 240 -3.57 -8.92 0.26
C GLY A 240 -3.82 -10.43 0.34
N THR A 241 -3.04 -11.13 1.15
CA THR A 241 -3.29 -12.53 1.51
C THR A 241 -2.88 -12.81 2.95
N THR A 242 -3.49 -13.82 3.57
CA THR A 242 -3.09 -14.41 4.85
C THR A 242 -2.65 -15.86 4.70
N ASP A 243 -2.56 -16.33 3.45
CA ASP A 243 -2.21 -17.69 3.05
C ASP A 243 -0.84 -17.69 2.37
N SER A 244 0.08 -18.50 2.89
CA SER A 244 1.47 -18.61 2.39
C SER A 244 1.54 -19.29 1.03
N ASP A 245 0.64 -20.21 0.73
CA ASP A 245 0.61 -20.91 -0.57
C ASP A 245 0.15 -19.94 -1.67
N HIS A 246 -0.88 -19.15 -1.40
CA HIS A 246 -1.30 -18.07 -2.33
C HIS A 246 -0.20 -17.03 -2.53
N LEU A 247 0.59 -16.73 -1.47
CA LEU A 247 1.72 -15.83 -1.61
C LEU A 247 2.80 -16.40 -2.53
N LEU A 248 3.14 -17.69 -2.33
CA LEU A 248 4.11 -18.40 -3.14
C LEU A 248 3.68 -18.48 -4.63
N GLU A 249 2.41 -18.77 -4.88
CA GLU A 249 1.85 -18.78 -6.23
C GLU A 249 1.99 -17.42 -6.93
N ASN A 250 1.67 -16.32 -6.24
CA ASN A 250 1.81 -14.98 -6.78
C ASN A 250 3.28 -14.62 -7.08
N VAL A 251 4.20 -15.02 -6.20
CA VAL A 251 5.64 -14.83 -6.40
C VAL A 251 6.14 -15.62 -7.61
N ASN A 252 5.70 -16.88 -7.77
CA ASN A 252 6.11 -17.73 -8.89
C ASN A 252 5.71 -17.10 -10.24
N VAL A 253 4.50 -16.54 -10.33
CA VAL A 253 4.07 -15.78 -11.53
C VAL A 253 5.04 -14.64 -11.82
N LEU A 254 5.36 -13.82 -10.83
CA LEU A 254 6.19 -12.63 -11.02
C LEU A 254 7.68 -12.95 -11.22
N CYS A 255 8.17 -14.08 -10.73
CA CYS A 255 9.54 -14.54 -10.98
C CYS A 255 9.71 -15.09 -12.40
N ALA A 256 8.65 -15.54 -13.06
CA ALA A 256 8.65 -15.95 -14.46
C ALA A 256 8.66 -14.76 -15.44
N VAL A 257 8.28 -13.59 -14.99
CA VAL A 257 8.34 -12.33 -15.75
C VAL A 257 9.81 -11.92 -15.92
N ARG A 258 10.29 -11.91 -17.17
CA ARG A 258 11.66 -11.50 -17.56
C ARG A 258 11.68 -10.08 -18.12
#